data_fa0603ee1ec722f5e9369c7d2d5f1403
#
_entry.id   fa0603ee1ec722f5e9369c7d2d5f1403
#
_cell.length_a   1.000
_cell.length_b   1.000
_cell.length_c   1.000
_cell.angle_alpha   90.00
_cell.angle_beta   90.00
_cell.angle_gamma   90.00
#
_symmetry.space_group_name_H-M   'P 1'
#
loop_
_entity.id
_entity.type
_entity.pdbx_description
1 polymer ?
#
loop_
_entity_poly.entity_id
_entity_poly.type
_entity_poly.pdbx_seq_one_letter_code
_entity_poly.pdbx_strand_id
1 'polypeptide(L)'
;MPARPPQSEGSHLTQQFTISVSRPDGTALPVIVTKKRVKNFNLRVTSSGEVHASAPLGAGRERIEAFVKRNSAWIISRLAQREQRQATAREPLSPSSIIALWGKPITVQDALDHNFASPAPRPKQATFASFMGTDESDESPQAKRRAILDGLTSDELQAHIDQLYASEVTAALRDIVHAYEIAMGVTVARVSVRSMKTRWGSCTPKTGAIRIARELAAYPVECLDMVVAHELVHLLEPSHNQRFHALLDTYCPNNRALSQRLKQPPLNKL
;
A
#
# COMPACT_ATOMS: atom_id res chain seq x y z
N MET A 1 -11.35 19.99 55.67
CA MET A 1 -11.00 18.98 54.69
C MET A 1 -9.71 19.43 54.02
N PRO A 2 -8.56 18.80 54.17
CA PRO A 2 -7.33 19.18 53.50
C PRO A 2 -7.33 18.68 52.05
N ALA A 3 -6.92 19.54 51.14
CA ALA A 3 -6.77 19.31 49.70
C ALA A 3 -5.73 18.21 49.41
N ARG A 4 -6.07 17.30 48.51
CA ARG A 4 -5.21 16.24 48.02
C ARG A 4 -4.09 16.83 47.14
N PRO A 5 -2.81 16.47 47.34
CA PRO A 5 -1.74 17.00 46.48
C PRO A 5 -1.85 16.43 45.08
N PRO A 6 -1.40 17.17 44.04
CA PRO A 6 -1.42 16.71 42.66
C PRO A 6 -0.48 15.51 42.48
N GLN A 7 -1.00 14.44 41.88
CA GLN A 7 -0.19 13.29 41.54
C GLN A 7 0.78 13.68 40.42
N SER A 8 2.06 13.55 40.70
CA SER A 8 3.15 13.75 39.76
C SER A 8 2.98 12.80 38.58
N GLU A 9 2.76 13.37 37.40
CA GLU A 9 2.86 12.65 36.12
C GLU A 9 4.26 12.05 36.01
N GLY A 10 4.33 10.74 36.10
CA GLY A 10 5.55 9.98 35.92
C GLY A 10 6.05 10.15 34.48
N SER A 11 7.04 10.98 34.27
CA SER A 11 7.83 11.06 33.05
C SER A 11 8.44 9.68 32.81
N HIS A 12 7.86 8.91 31.84
CA HIS A 12 8.42 7.65 31.39
C HIS A 12 9.77 7.95 30.72
N LEU A 13 10.86 7.77 31.45
CA LEU A 13 12.23 7.83 30.95
C LEU A 13 12.41 6.79 29.85
N THR A 14 12.17 7.20 28.61
CA THR A 14 12.48 6.42 27.43
C THR A 14 13.98 6.52 27.21
N GLN A 15 14.73 5.49 27.57
CA GLN A 15 16.17 5.46 27.40
C GLN A 15 16.50 5.24 25.92
N GLN A 16 17.13 6.21 25.28
CA GLN A 16 17.53 6.17 23.88
C GLN A 16 19.05 6.27 23.76
N PHE A 17 19.65 5.47 22.87
CA PHE A 17 21.07 5.50 22.53
C PHE A 17 21.30 4.96 21.12
N THR A 18 22.50 5.16 20.57
CA THR A 18 22.86 4.75 19.22
C THR A 18 23.86 3.61 19.24
N ILE A 19 23.68 2.64 18.34
CA ILE A 19 24.63 1.56 18.05
C ILE A 19 25.04 1.71 16.59
N SER A 20 26.33 1.54 16.28
CA SER A 20 26.83 1.58 14.91
C SER A 20 26.93 0.15 14.33
N VAL A 21 26.48 0.00 13.10
CA VAL A 21 26.65 -1.22 12.28
C VAL A 21 27.54 -0.87 11.10
N SER A 22 28.57 -1.67 10.84
CA SER A 22 29.45 -1.47 9.68
C SER A 22 28.76 -1.94 8.39
N ARG A 23 28.81 -1.11 7.36
CA ARG A 23 28.41 -1.46 6.00
C ARG A 23 29.55 -2.21 5.29
N PRO A 24 29.27 -2.88 4.15
CA PRO A 24 30.31 -3.54 3.34
C PRO A 24 31.38 -2.57 2.81
N ASP A 25 31.05 -1.31 2.63
CA ASP A 25 31.95 -0.22 2.22
C ASP A 25 32.80 0.36 3.36
N GLY A 26 32.68 -0.19 4.58
CA GLY A 26 33.37 0.27 5.77
C GLY A 26 32.72 1.45 6.49
N THR A 27 31.65 2.03 5.94
CA THR A 27 30.94 3.17 6.58
C THR A 27 30.10 2.70 7.77
N ALA A 28 30.02 3.54 8.82
CA ALA A 28 29.23 3.27 10.00
C ALA A 28 27.77 3.69 9.79
N LEU A 29 26.84 2.79 10.02
CA LEU A 29 25.41 3.02 9.97
C LEU A 29 24.86 3.17 11.39
N PRO A 30 24.33 4.34 11.78
CA PRO A 30 23.76 4.53 13.11
C PRO A 30 22.38 3.84 13.20
N VAL A 31 22.19 3.10 14.29
CA VAL A 31 20.91 2.48 14.68
C VAL A 31 20.45 3.12 15.98
N ILE A 32 19.33 3.82 15.94
CA ILE A 32 18.74 4.49 17.09
C ILE A 32 17.98 3.44 17.91
N VAL A 33 18.44 3.17 19.12
CA VAL A 33 17.82 2.20 20.02
C VAL A 33 16.96 2.91 21.04
N THR A 34 15.70 2.46 21.17
CA THR A 34 14.76 2.96 22.17
C THR A 34 14.31 1.82 23.07
N LYS A 35 14.61 1.90 24.37
CA LYS A 35 14.06 0.97 25.37
C LYS A 35 12.64 1.39 25.73
N LYS A 36 11.69 0.43 25.65
CA LYS A 36 10.28 0.67 25.96
C LYS A 36 9.58 -0.58 26.47
N ARG A 37 8.34 -0.47 26.96
CA ARG A 37 7.52 -1.61 27.40
C ARG A 37 7.08 -2.50 26.25
N VAL A 38 7.98 -3.32 25.70
CA VAL A 38 7.72 -4.31 24.67
C VAL A 38 8.28 -5.66 25.10
N LYS A 39 7.69 -6.75 24.61
CA LYS A 39 8.14 -8.13 24.91
C LYS A 39 9.33 -8.54 24.01
N ASN A 40 9.35 -8.07 22.76
CA ASN A 40 10.29 -8.50 21.73
C ASN A 40 11.14 -7.34 21.22
N PHE A 41 12.32 -7.67 20.71
CA PHE A 41 13.12 -6.76 19.92
C PHE A 41 12.47 -6.52 18.57
N ASN A 42 12.53 -5.28 18.07
CA ASN A 42 12.00 -4.94 16.75
C ASN A 42 12.98 -3.99 16.04
N LEU A 43 13.15 -4.18 14.72
CA LEU A 43 13.92 -3.30 13.84
C LEU A 43 12.99 -2.67 12.80
N ARG A 44 13.20 -1.40 12.55
CA ARG A 44 12.44 -0.64 11.55
C ARG A 44 13.38 0.31 10.81
N VAL A 45 13.27 0.33 9.49
CA VAL A 45 13.85 1.39 8.64
C VAL A 45 12.72 2.37 8.31
N THR A 46 12.95 3.65 8.60
CA THR A 46 11.96 4.71 8.35
C THR A 46 11.93 5.10 6.87
N SER A 47 10.94 5.91 6.49
CA SER A 47 10.89 6.51 5.16
C SER A 47 12.03 7.51 4.90
N SER A 48 12.64 8.09 5.95
CA SER A 48 13.85 8.92 5.86
C SER A 48 15.14 8.09 5.70
N GLY A 49 15.10 6.76 5.92
CA GLY A 49 16.29 5.88 5.89
C GLY A 49 16.97 5.71 7.23
N GLU A 50 16.42 6.26 8.30
CA GLU A 50 16.92 6.02 9.64
C GLU A 50 16.56 4.61 10.12
N VAL A 51 17.47 3.99 10.86
CA VAL A 51 17.24 2.66 11.43
C VAL A 51 16.92 2.78 12.91
N HIS A 52 15.75 2.32 13.29
CA HIS A 52 15.28 2.31 14.66
C HIS A 52 15.17 0.88 15.19
N ALA A 53 15.71 0.64 16.38
CA ALA A 53 15.51 -0.58 17.14
C ALA A 53 14.68 -0.31 18.39
N SER A 54 13.71 -1.18 18.67
CA SER A 54 12.98 -1.16 19.94
C SER A 54 13.40 -2.36 20.77
N ALA A 55 13.73 -2.14 22.05
CA ALA A 55 14.16 -3.17 22.98
C ALA A 55 13.34 -3.18 24.26
N PRO A 56 13.13 -4.33 24.93
CA PRO A 56 12.54 -4.39 26.27
C PRO A 56 13.34 -3.56 27.29
N LEU A 57 12.67 -2.96 28.27
CA LEU A 57 13.31 -2.14 29.31
C LEU A 57 14.41 -2.89 30.05
N GLY A 58 14.21 -4.18 30.35
CA GLY A 58 15.18 -5.03 31.04
C GLY A 58 16.31 -5.62 30.18
N ALA A 59 16.35 -5.28 28.88
CA ALA A 59 17.39 -5.82 28.00
C ALA A 59 18.76 -5.14 28.27
N GLY A 60 19.80 -5.95 28.51
CA GLY A 60 21.18 -5.48 28.63
C GLY A 60 21.70 -4.94 27.28
N ARG A 61 22.67 -4.03 27.35
CA ARG A 61 23.25 -3.38 26.16
C ARG A 61 23.89 -4.40 25.21
N GLU A 62 24.65 -5.35 25.72
CA GLU A 62 25.29 -6.41 24.91
C GLU A 62 24.29 -7.23 24.11
N ARG A 63 23.15 -7.59 24.74
CA ARG A 63 22.07 -8.35 24.07
C ARG A 63 21.41 -7.54 22.95
N ILE A 64 21.29 -6.23 23.11
CA ILE A 64 20.76 -5.33 22.09
C ILE A 64 21.75 -5.21 20.94
N GLU A 65 23.04 -5.03 21.23
CA GLU A 65 24.11 -4.97 20.22
C GLU A 65 24.21 -6.28 19.42
N ALA A 66 24.16 -7.42 20.08
CA ALA A 66 24.15 -8.72 19.43
C ALA A 66 22.92 -8.90 18.52
N PHE A 67 21.74 -8.44 18.94
CA PHE A 67 20.54 -8.46 18.12
C PHE A 67 20.70 -7.58 16.87
N VAL A 68 21.20 -6.36 17.00
CA VAL A 68 21.40 -5.42 15.88
C VAL A 68 22.46 -5.98 14.91
N LYS A 69 23.60 -6.48 15.42
CA LYS A 69 24.67 -7.09 14.60
C LYS A 69 24.17 -8.31 13.82
N ARG A 70 23.41 -9.19 14.45
CA ARG A 70 22.86 -10.39 13.78
C ARG A 70 21.90 -10.03 12.63
N ASN A 71 21.25 -8.87 12.71
CA ASN A 71 20.32 -8.40 11.70
C ASN A 71 20.92 -7.36 10.74
N SER A 72 22.24 -7.16 10.74
CA SER A 72 22.93 -6.16 9.91
C SER A 72 22.68 -6.38 8.41
N ALA A 73 22.74 -7.61 7.93
CA ALA A 73 22.47 -7.95 6.54
C ALA A 73 21.05 -7.56 6.12
N TRP A 74 20.04 -7.79 6.98
CA TRP A 74 18.67 -7.36 6.73
C TRP A 74 18.55 -5.83 6.67
N ILE A 75 19.21 -5.11 7.59
CA ILE A 75 19.22 -3.65 7.62
C ILE A 75 19.79 -3.09 6.30
N ILE A 76 20.96 -3.60 5.89
CA ILE A 76 21.66 -3.18 4.67
C ILE A 76 20.80 -3.46 3.43
N SER A 77 20.25 -4.68 3.32
CA SER A 77 19.34 -5.05 2.22
C SER A 77 18.12 -4.12 2.14
N ARG A 78 17.55 -3.76 3.30
CA ARG A 78 16.38 -2.88 3.35
C ARG A 78 16.68 -1.45 2.93
N LEU A 79 17.87 -0.94 3.28
CA LEU A 79 18.36 0.36 2.83
C LEU A 79 18.65 0.38 1.33
N ALA A 80 19.33 -0.65 0.81
CA ALA A 80 19.60 -0.78 -0.62
C ALA A 80 18.30 -0.86 -1.45
N GLN A 81 17.32 -1.63 -1.01
CA GLN A 81 16.00 -1.67 -1.64
C GLN A 81 15.31 -0.30 -1.64
N ARG A 82 15.48 0.47 -0.56
CA ARG A 82 14.93 1.81 -0.47
C ARG A 82 15.64 2.77 -1.42
N GLU A 83 16.97 2.75 -1.46
CA GLU A 83 17.79 3.58 -2.37
C GLU A 83 17.45 3.26 -3.84
N GLN A 84 17.29 1.98 -4.17
CA GLN A 84 16.86 1.56 -5.49
C GLN A 84 15.45 2.05 -5.83
N ARG A 85 14.51 1.99 -4.89
CA ARG A 85 13.15 2.55 -5.07
C ARG A 85 13.17 4.07 -5.24
N GLN A 86 14.02 4.79 -4.51
CA GLN A 86 14.17 6.22 -4.65
C GLN A 86 14.88 6.61 -5.96
N ALA A 87 15.84 5.83 -6.41
CA ALA A 87 16.48 6.03 -7.72
C ALA A 87 15.49 5.81 -8.86
N THR A 88 14.64 4.79 -8.75
CA THR A 88 13.56 4.53 -9.73
C THR A 88 12.43 5.58 -9.65
N ALA A 89 12.17 6.15 -8.46
CA ALA A 89 11.20 7.23 -8.25
C ALA A 89 11.76 8.62 -8.62
N ARG A 90 13.02 8.72 -9.08
CA ARG A 90 13.65 9.98 -9.48
C ARG A 90 13.42 10.37 -10.92
N GLU A 91 12.97 9.44 -11.76
CA GLU A 91 12.47 9.84 -13.08
C GLU A 91 11.06 10.40 -12.92
N PRO A 92 10.85 11.70 -13.22
CA PRO A 92 9.53 12.28 -13.17
C PRO A 92 8.61 11.52 -14.11
N LEU A 93 7.39 11.26 -13.65
CA LEU A 93 6.37 10.65 -14.51
C LEU A 93 6.11 11.57 -15.71
N SER A 94 5.99 10.94 -16.86
CA SER A 94 5.58 11.56 -18.12
C SER A 94 4.44 10.75 -18.74
N PRO A 95 3.71 11.27 -19.71
CA PRO A 95 2.69 10.51 -20.43
C PRO A 95 3.21 9.22 -21.07
N SER A 96 4.48 9.18 -21.46
CA SER A 96 5.15 8.01 -22.02
C SER A 96 5.69 7.01 -20.98
N SER A 97 5.67 7.35 -19.70
CA SER A 97 6.10 6.43 -18.63
C SER A 97 5.25 5.18 -18.62
N ILE A 98 5.90 4.03 -18.39
CA ILE A 98 5.22 2.74 -18.31
C ILE A 98 4.80 2.47 -16.87
N ILE A 99 3.52 2.17 -16.69
CA ILE A 99 2.92 1.71 -15.44
C ILE A 99 2.37 0.29 -15.62
N ALA A 100 2.02 -0.37 -14.52
CA ALA A 100 1.30 -1.63 -14.56
C ALA A 100 -0.20 -1.39 -14.39
N LEU A 101 -1.01 -2.02 -15.23
CA LEU A 101 -2.45 -2.11 -15.01
C LEU A 101 -2.89 -3.57 -15.18
N TRP A 102 -3.44 -4.17 -14.14
CA TRP A 102 -3.79 -5.59 -14.06
C TRP A 102 -2.64 -6.53 -14.46
N GLY A 103 -1.41 -6.17 -14.02
CA GLY A 103 -0.20 -6.93 -14.28
C GLY A 103 0.38 -6.77 -15.68
N LYS A 104 -0.20 -5.93 -16.53
CA LYS A 104 0.25 -5.64 -17.89
C LYS A 104 0.92 -4.27 -17.94
N PRO A 105 2.01 -4.12 -18.72
CA PRO A 105 2.60 -2.80 -18.95
C PRO A 105 1.69 -1.97 -19.87
N ILE A 106 1.50 -0.70 -19.50
CA ILE A 106 0.74 0.28 -20.27
C ILE A 106 1.39 1.65 -20.10
N THR A 107 1.33 2.52 -21.09
CA THR A 107 1.78 3.90 -20.91
C THR A 107 0.80 4.67 -20.04
N VAL A 108 1.27 5.70 -19.33
CA VAL A 108 0.38 6.58 -18.55
C VAL A 108 -0.68 7.18 -19.44
N GLN A 109 -0.32 7.61 -20.64
CA GLN A 109 -1.25 8.16 -21.61
C GLN A 109 -2.37 7.18 -21.96
N ASP A 110 -2.04 5.95 -22.39
CA ASP A 110 -3.03 4.96 -22.78
C ASP A 110 -3.93 4.57 -21.61
N ALA A 111 -3.36 4.50 -20.39
CA ALA A 111 -4.11 4.20 -19.18
C ALA A 111 -5.13 5.29 -18.84
N LEU A 112 -4.76 6.56 -19.00
CA LEU A 112 -5.64 7.69 -18.74
C LEU A 112 -6.68 7.88 -19.85
N ASP A 113 -6.32 7.63 -21.11
CA ASP A 113 -7.25 7.63 -22.24
C ASP A 113 -8.34 6.56 -22.06
N HIS A 114 -7.98 5.38 -21.58
CA HIS A 114 -8.93 4.30 -21.28
C HIS A 114 -9.93 4.71 -20.18
N ASN A 115 -9.46 5.38 -19.13
CA ASN A 115 -10.33 5.84 -18.03
C ASN A 115 -11.27 6.99 -18.47
N PHE A 116 -10.87 7.84 -19.42
CA PHE A 116 -11.73 8.88 -19.99
C PHE A 116 -12.81 8.32 -20.91
N ALA A 117 -12.66 7.13 -21.45
CA ALA A 117 -13.67 6.46 -22.27
C ALA A 117 -14.77 5.80 -21.42
N SER A 118 -14.57 5.60 -20.12
CA SER A 118 -15.61 5.10 -19.20
C SER A 118 -16.57 6.24 -18.84
N PRO A 119 -17.91 6.08 -19.02
CA PRO A 119 -18.83 7.14 -18.67
C PRO A 119 -18.81 7.36 -17.16
N ALA A 120 -18.21 8.48 -16.72
CA ALA A 120 -18.39 8.95 -15.36
C ALA A 120 -19.91 9.06 -15.04
N PRO A 121 -20.35 8.72 -13.81
CA PRO A 121 -21.73 8.99 -13.42
C PRO A 121 -21.97 10.49 -13.56
N ARG A 122 -22.84 10.89 -14.49
CA ARG A 122 -23.20 12.28 -14.75
C ARG A 122 -23.66 12.93 -13.44
N PRO A 123 -23.08 14.06 -13.01
CA PRO A 123 -23.73 14.87 -11.99
C PRO A 123 -25.09 15.29 -12.52
N LYS A 124 -26.16 15.04 -11.76
CA LYS A 124 -27.51 15.52 -12.07
C LYS A 124 -27.44 17.03 -12.14
N GLN A 125 -27.86 17.57 -13.27
CA GLN A 125 -27.98 18.99 -13.62
C GLN A 125 -26.72 19.65 -14.22
N ALA A 126 -26.55 19.44 -15.55
CA ALA A 126 -25.97 20.46 -16.41
C ALA A 126 -27.13 20.99 -17.29
N THR A 127 -27.48 22.23 -17.09
CA THR A 127 -28.47 22.96 -17.89
C THR A 127 -27.98 23.12 -19.32
N PHE A 128 -28.92 23.00 -20.26
CA PHE A 128 -28.79 23.01 -21.73
C PHE A 128 -28.19 24.30 -22.34
N ALA A 129 -27.64 25.22 -21.57
CA ALA A 129 -27.23 26.56 -22.01
C ALA A 129 -25.73 26.69 -22.43
N SER A 130 -24.95 25.61 -22.52
CA SER A 130 -23.50 25.66 -22.85
C SER A 130 -23.16 25.05 -24.21
N PHE A 131 -24.09 24.91 -25.13
CA PHE A 131 -23.84 24.21 -26.42
C PHE A 131 -23.84 25.16 -27.65
N MET A 132 -23.50 26.42 -27.53
CA MET A 132 -23.29 27.31 -28.66
C MET A 132 -21.95 28.04 -28.54
N GLY A 133 -20.88 27.34 -28.79
CA GLY A 133 -19.56 27.88 -29.03
C GLY A 133 -18.91 27.09 -30.16
N THR A 134 -19.11 27.56 -31.39
CA THR A 134 -18.36 27.12 -32.57
C THR A 134 -16.95 27.66 -32.46
N ASP A 135 -16.00 26.79 -32.13
CA ASP A 135 -14.59 27.05 -32.37
C ASP A 135 -14.05 25.89 -33.21
N GLU A 136 -13.90 26.18 -34.51
CA GLU A 136 -13.27 25.30 -35.51
C GLU A 136 -11.76 25.26 -35.27
N SER A 137 -11.30 24.47 -34.33
CA SER A 137 -9.92 23.98 -34.32
C SER A 137 -9.91 22.53 -34.74
N ASP A 138 -9.26 22.30 -35.89
CA ASP A 138 -9.16 21.01 -36.62
C ASP A 138 -8.27 19.97 -35.90
N GLU A 139 -8.11 20.07 -34.58
CA GLU A 139 -7.41 19.10 -33.74
C GLU A 139 -8.34 18.00 -33.28
N SER A 140 -7.94 16.75 -33.55
CA SER A 140 -8.67 15.58 -33.07
C SER A 140 -8.82 15.62 -31.53
N PRO A 141 -9.92 15.11 -30.97
CA PRO A 141 -10.10 15.05 -29.52
C PRO A 141 -8.95 14.38 -28.77
N GLN A 142 -8.24 13.46 -29.45
CA GLN A 142 -7.06 12.78 -28.92
C GLN A 142 -5.83 13.70 -28.88
N ALA A 143 -5.63 14.57 -29.88
CA ALA A 143 -4.53 15.53 -29.89
C ALA A 143 -4.70 16.57 -28.76
N LYS A 144 -5.92 17.08 -28.55
CA LYS A 144 -6.23 18.00 -27.44
C LYS A 144 -5.96 17.34 -26.06
N ARG A 145 -6.37 16.06 -25.88
CA ARG A 145 -6.10 15.32 -24.65
C ARG A 145 -4.60 15.12 -24.43
N ARG A 146 -3.86 14.78 -25.46
CA ARG A 146 -2.40 14.61 -25.40
C ARG A 146 -1.71 15.89 -24.95
N ALA A 147 -2.08 17.02 -25.53
CA ALA A 147 -1.55 18.34 -25.15
C ALA A 147 -1.82 18.67 -23.67
N ILE A 148 -3.01 18.30 -23.16
CA ILE A 148 -3.34 18.46 -21.74
C ILE A 148 -2.43 17.58 -20.87
N LEU A 149 -2.23 16.30 -21.21
CA LEU A 149 -1.39 15.39 -20.44
C LEU A 149 0.09 15.78 -20.47
N ASP A 150 0.59 16.31 -21.60
CA ASP A 150 1.97 16.81 -21.73
C ASP A 150 2.23 18.05 -20.86
N GLY A 151 1.19 18.79 -20.48
CA GLY A 151 1.26 19.94 -19.57
C GLY A 151 1.20 19.60 -18.10
N LEU A 152 0.88 18.35 -17.73
CA LEU A 152 0.75 17.94 -16.33
C LEU A 152 2.10 17.68 -15.66
N THR A 153 2.20 18.08 -14.41
CA THR A 153 3.34 17.75 -13.55
C THR A 153 3.32 16.26 -13.17
N SER A 154 4.48 15.74 -12.76
CA SER A 154 4.61 14.36 -12.28
C SER A 154 3.65 14.04 -11.13
N ASP A 155 3.39 14.98 -10.23
CA ASP A 155 2.47 14.81 -9.11
C ASP A 155 1.01 14.74 -9.57
N GLU A 156 0.63 15.55 -10.56
CA GLU A 156 -0.70 15.51 -11.17
C GLU A 156 -0.93 14.21 -11.94
N LEU A 157 0.06 13.74 -12.71
CA LEU A 157 0.00 12.44 -13.36
C LEU A 157 -0.13 11.30 -12.34
N GLN A 158 0.61 11.36 -11.22
CA GLN A 158 0.48 10.38 -10.15
C GLN A 158 -0.92 10.40 -9.53
N ALA A 159 -1.50 11.58 -9.32
CA ALA A 159 -2.86 11.70 -8.79
C ALA A 159 -3.90 11.07 -9.74
N HIS A 160 -3.74 11.22 -11.05
CA HIS A 160 -4.62 10.58 -12.05
C HIS A 160 -4.46 9.05 -12.06
N ILE A 161 -3.22 8.55 -11.98
CA ILE A 161 -2.96 7.10 -11.86
C ILE A 161 -3.59 6.55 -10.58
N ASP A 162 -3.47 7.28 -9.47
CA ASP A 162 -4.07 6.91 -8.19
C ASP A 162 -5.60 6.81 -8.26
N GLN A 163 -6.22 7.73 -8.99
CA GLN A 163 -7.66 7.74 -9.23
C GLN A 163 -8.07 6.59 -10.17
N LEU A 164 -7.31 6.35 -11.24
CA LEU A 164 -7.51 5.21 -12.14
C LEU A 164 -7.48 3.89 -11.35
N TYR A 165 -6.43 3.66 -10.54
CA TYR A 165 -6.31 2.45 -9.75
C TYR A 165 -7.47 2.28 -8.76
N ALA A 166 -7.92 3.36 -8.14
CA ALA A 166 -9.07 3.32 -7.24
C ALA A 166 -10.36 2.96 -7.97
N SER A 167 -10.59 3.50 -9.18
CA SER A 167 -11.78 3.19 -9.99
C SER A 167 -11.77 1.75 -10.50
N GLU A 168 -10.63 1.28 -11.00
CA GLU A 168 -10.46 -0.09 -11.51
C GLU A 168 -10.71 -1.14 -10.41
N VAL A 169 -10.07 -0.96 -9.24
CA VAL A 169 -10.29 -1.86 -8.10
C VAL A 169 -11.74 -1.78 -7.63
N THR A 170 -12.35 -0.60 -7.57
CA THR A 170 -13.75 -0.46 -7.14
C THR A 170 -14.71 -1.17 -8.10
N ALA A 171 -14.47 -1.10 -9.40
CA ALA A 171 -15.27 -1.80 -10.40
C ALA A 171 -15.17 -3.33 -10.24
N ALA A 172 -13.94 -3.84 -10.15
CA ALA A 172 -13.71 -5.28 -10.00
C ALA A 172 -14.23 -5.84 -8.67
N LEU A 173 -14.16 -5.07 -7.58
CA LEU A 173 -14.60 -5.53 -6.26
C LEU A 173 -16.08 -5.90 -6.19
N ARG A 174 -16.94 -5.26 -6.97
CA ARG A 174 -18.39 -5.51 -6.92
C ARG A 174 -18.70 -6.98 -7.17
N ASP A 175 -18.19 -7.53 -8.25
CA ASP A 175 -18.46 -8.90 -8.66
C ASP A 175 -17.70 -9.91 -7.80
N ILE A 176 -16.45 -9.62 -7.46
CA ILE A 176 -15.62 -10.49 -6.63
C ILE A 176 -16.22 -10.64 -5.22
N VAL A 177 -16.58 -9.53 -4.58
CA VAL A 177 -17.16 -9.57 -3.23
C VAL A 177 -18.48 -10.31 -3.24
N HIS A 178 -19.37 -10.03 -4.20
CA HIS A 178 -20.67 -10.70 -4.32
C HIS A 178 -20.51 -12.21 -4.49
N ALA A 179 -19.58 -12.65 -5.34
CA ALA A 179 -19.32 -14.07 -5.54
C ALA A 179 -18.88 -14.77 -4.23
N TYR A 180 -17.98 -14.13 -3.46
CA TYR A 180 -17.53 -14.69 -2.19
C TYR A 180 -18.58 -14.61 -1.07
N GLU A 181 -19.43 -13.58 -1.03
CA GLU A 181 -20.56 -13.52 -0.09
C GLU A 181 -21.46 -14.74 -0.26
N ILE A 182 -21.79 -15.10 -1.50
CA ILE A 182 -22.58 -16.28 -1.82
C ILE A 182 -21.82 -17.56 -1.44
N ALA A 183 -20.58 -17.70 -1.88
CA ALA A 183 -19.79 -18.92 -1.69
C ALA A 183 -19.49 -19.22 -0.22
N MET A 184 -19.27 -18.18 0.60
CA MET A 184 -18.91 -18.29 2.02
C MET A 184 -20.12 -18.18 2.95
N GLY A 185 -21.28 -17.73 2.46
CA GLY A 185 -22.47 -17.47 3.29
C GLY A 185 -22.27 -16.32 4.28
N VAL A 186 -21.49 -15.31 3.91
CA VAL A 186 -21.20 -14.12 4.71
C VAL A 186 -21.77 -12.86 4.06
N THR A 187 -21.89 -11.78 4.83
CA THR A 187 -22.32 -10.47 4.32
C THR A 187 -21.31 -9.41 4.72
N VAL A 188 -20.87 -8.63 3.72
CA VAL A 188 -19.95 -7.51 3.91
C VAL A 188 -20.76 -6.24 4.08
N ALA A 189 -20.66 -5.60 5.26
CA ALA A 189 -21.40 -4.38 5.54
C ALA A 189 -20.89 -3.17 4.74
N ARG A 190 -19.57 -3.12 4.48
CA ARG A 190 -18.95 -2.02 3.75
C ARG A 190 -17.63 -2.43 3.13
N VAL A 191 -17.43 -2.11 1.86
CA VAL A 191 -16.15 -2.18 1.17
C VAL A 191 -15.64 -0.76 0.88
N SER A 192 -14.34 -0.53 1.04
CA SER A 192 -13.72 0.75 0.68
C SER A 192 -12.32 0.53 0.10
N VAL A 193 -12.02 1.27 -0.98
CA VAL A 193 -10.72 1.30 -1.61
C VAL A 193 -9.90 2.45 -1.05
N ARG A 194 -8.65 2.20 -0.66
CA ARG A 194 -7.75 3.18 -0.04
C ARG A 194 -6.31 2.97 -0.49
N SER A 195 -5.49 4.01 -0.41
CA SER A 195 -4.04 3.82 -0.46
C SER A 195 -3.56 3.17 0.84
N MET A 196 -2.81 2.07 0.73
CA MET A 196 -2.32 1.31 1.88
C MET A 196 -0.82 1.01 1.75
N LYS A 197 -0.02 1.42 2.76
CA LYS A 197 1.45 1.33 2.70
C LYS A 197 2.03 -0.01 3.16
N THR A 198 1.32 -0.75 4.01
CA THR A 198 1.89 -1.90 4.74
C THR A 198 1.11 -3.20 4.58
N ARG A 199 -0.04 -3.16 3.97
CA ARG A 199 -0.93 -4.33 3.76
C ARG A 199 -1.76 -4.12 2.50
N TRP A 200 -2.29 -5.20 1.95
CA TRP A 200 -3.11 -5.19 0.75
C TRP A 200 -4.61 -5.08 1.06
N GLY A 201 -5.01 -5.54 2.25
CA GLY A 201 -6.37 -5.46 2.74
C GLY A 201 -6.45 -5.36 4.27
N SER A 202 -7.63 -5.15 4.78
CA SER A 202 -7.95 -5.29 6.20
C SER A 202 -9.44 -5.51 6.40
N CYS A 203 -9.78 -6.49 7.23
CA CYS A 203 -11.14 -6.75 7.69
C CYS A 203 -11.32 -6.30 9.15
N THR A 204 -12.52 -5.81 9.47
CA THR A 204 -12.96 -5.59 10.84
C THR A 204 -14.16 -6.52 11.09
N PRO A 205 -13.94 -7.75 11.60
CA PRO A 205 -15.00 -8.77 11.70
C PRO A 205 -16.23 -8.32 12.46
N LYS A 206 -16.05 -7.52 13.53
CA LYS A 206 -17.18 -7.00 14.33
C LYS A 206 -18.16 -6.12 13.56
N THR A 207 -17.68 -5.41 12.53
CA THR A 207 -18.49 -4.45 11.76
C THR A 207 -18.73 -4.91 10.33
N GLY A 208 -18.15 -6.02 9.89
CA GLY A 208 -18.19 -6.48 8.49
C GLY A 208 -17.55 -5.51 7.50
N ALA A 209 -16.71 -4.58 7.96
CA ALA A 209 -16.09 -3.58 7.10
C ALA A 209 -14.75 -4.05 6.56
N ILE A 210 -14.56 -3.95 5.23
CA ILE A 210 -13.36 -4.34 4.50
C ILE A 210 -12.73 -3.11 3.83
N ARG A 211 -11.40 -3.04 3.86
CA ARG A 211 -10.62 -2.06 3.13
C ARG A 211 -9.66 -2.80 2.19
N ILE A 212 -9.55 -2.32 0.97
CA ILE A 212 -8.69 -2.91 -0.07
C ILE A 212 -7.76 -1.82 -0.62
N ALA A 213 -6.50 -2.20 -0.85
CA ALA A 213 -5.49 -1.31 -1.40
C ALA A 213 -5.75 -1.04 -2.89
N ARG A 214 -5.82 0.24 -3.30
CA ARG A 214 -5.95 0.61 -4.71
C ARG A 214 -4.75 0.17 -5.55
N GLU A 215 -3.59 0.04 -4.93
CA GLU A 215 -2.34 -0.37 -5.56
C GLU A 215 -2.40 -1.82 -6.11
N LEU A 216 -3.44 -2.58 -5.76
CA LEU A 216 -3.71 -3.91 -6.35
C LEU A 216 -4.05 -3.83 -7.84
N ALA A 217 -4.53 -2.69 -8.35
CA ALA A 217 -4.73 -2.49 -9.78
C ALA A 217 -3.45 -2.66 -10.60
N ALA A 218 -2.28 -2.50 -10.00
CA ALA A 218 -1.00 -2.73 -10.68
C ALA A 218 -0.66 -4.23 -10.85
N TYR A 219 -1.33 -5.12 -10.14
CA TYR A 219 -1.07 -6.57 -10.15
C TYR A 219 -2.14 -7.32 -10.96
N PRO A 220 -1.88 -8.58 -11.35
CA PRO A 220 -2.93 -9.43 -11.95
C PRO A 220 -4.19 -9.44 -11.08
N VAL A 221 -5.37 -9.47 -11.72
CA VAL A 221 -6.67 -9.39 -11.02
C VAL A 221 -6.87 -10.53 -10.02
N GLU A 222 -6.24 -11.66 -10.25
CA GLU A 222 -6.23 -12.81 -9.33
C GLU A 222 -5.59 -12.47 -7.98
N CYS A 223 -4.69 -11.49 -7.94
CA CYS A 223 -4.13 -10.98 -6.68
C CYS A 223 -5.17 -10.20 -5.88
N LEU A 224 -6.03 -9.42 -6.54
CA LEU A 224 -7.16 -8.75 -5.91
C LEU A 224 -8.16 -9.78 -5.38
N ASP A 225 -8.52 -10.77 -6.20
CA ASP A 225 -9.39 -11.87 -5.83
C ASP A 225 -8.90 -12.58 -4.55
N MET A 226 -7.63 -12.96 -4.51
CA MET A 226 -7.01 -13.59 -3.33
C MET A 226 -7.06 -12.70 -2.08
N VAL A 227 -6.80 -11.39 -2.21
CA VAL A 227 -6.86 -10.47 -1.06
C VAL A 227 -8.29 -10.34 -0.57
N VAL A 228 -9.28 -10.27 -1.46
CA VAL A 228 -10.71 -10.24 -1.09
C VAL A 228 -11.09 -11.52 -0.37
N ALA A 229 -10.73 -12.69 -0.90
CA ALA A 229 -10.96 -13.98 -0.24
C ALA A 229 -10.37 -14.00 1.18
N HIS A 230 -9.12 -13.53 1.33
CA HIS A 230 -8.44 -13.44 2.63
C HIS A 230 -9.22 -12.57 3.64
N GLU A 231 -9.68 -11.40 3.21
CA GLU A 231 -10.41 -10.49 4.10
C GLU A 231 -11.82 -11.01 4.43
N LEU A 232 -12.49 -11.72 3.51
CA LEU A 232 -13.80 -12.31 3.79
C LEU A 232 -13.69 -13.53 4.71
N VAL A 233 -12.62 -14.33 4.59
CA VAL A 233 -12.37 -15.45 5.53
C VAL A 233 -12.25 -14.93 6.97
N HIS A 234 -11.78 -13.71 7.20
CA HIS A 234 -11.76 -13.11 8.54
C HIS A 234 -13.14 -12.89 9.15
N LEU A 235 -14.21 -12.88 8.36
CA LEU A 235 -15.60 -12.87 8.88
C LEU A 235 -16.00 -14.23 9.46
N LEU A 236 -15.38 -15.33 9.00
CA LEU A 236 -15.59 -16.70 9.48
C LEU A 236 -14.61 -17.10 10.58
N GLU A 237 -13.37 -16.62 10.47
CA GLU A 237 -12.26 -16.91 11.38
C GLU A 237 -11.35 -15.68 11.54
N PRO A 238 -11.46 -14.93 12.64
CA PRO A 238 -10.69 -13.70 12.85
C PRO A 238 -9.18 -13.90 12.97
N SER A 239 -8.71 -15.07 13.34
CA SER A 239 -7.29 -15.37 13.61
C SER A 239 -6.68 -16.19 12.49
N HIS A 240 -5.42 -15.92 12.13
CA HIS A 240 -4.66 -16.70 11.14
C HIS A 240 -4.21 -18.07 11.69
N ASN A 241 -5.15 -18.85 12.20
CA ASN A 241 -4.92 -20.22 12.71
C ASN A 241 -5.09 -21.28 11.60
N GLN A 242 -5.01 -22.56 11.95
CA GLN A 242 -5.15 -23.66 11.00
C GLN A 242 -6.51 -23.62 10.27
N ARG A 243 -7.61 -23.27 10.98
CA ARG A 243 -8.95 -23.15 10.37
C ARG A 243 -9.00 -22.04 9.33
N PHE A 244 -8.40 -20.89 9.63
CA PHE A 244 -8.28 -19.79 8.65
C PHE A 244 -7.59 -20.24 7.37
N HIS A 245 -6.43 -20.90 7.51
CA HIS A 245 -5.69 -21.37 6.33
C HIS A 245 -6.45 -22.44 5.55
N ALA A 246 -7.15 -23.35 6.21
CA ALA A 246 -7.99 -24.35 5.55
C ALA A 246 -9.14 -23.72 4.76
N LEU A 247 -9.82 -22.71 5.34
CA LEU A 247 -10.87 -21.95 4.65
C LEU A 247 -10.29 -21.19 3.44
N LEU A 248 -9.16 -20.51 3.63
CA LEU A 248 -8.52 -19.78 2.53
C LEU A 248 -8.08 -20.72 1.40
N ASP A 249 -7.51 -21.88 1.72
CA ASP A 249 -7.12 -22.90 0.73
C ASP A 249 -8.36 -23.46 -0.01
N THR A 250 -9.53 -23.52 0.64
CA THR A 250 -10.79 -23.95 0.02
C THR A 250 -11.32 -22.92 -0.99
N TYR A 251 -11.37 -21.64 -0.60
CA TYR A 251 -11.94 -20.58 -1.43
C TYR A 251 -10.98 -19.99 -2.46
N CYS A 252 -9.67 -20.03 -2.18
CA CYS A 252 -8.62 -19.56 -3.05
C CYS A 252 -7.44 -20.54 -3.05
N PRO A 253 -7.48 -21.66 -3.80
CA PRO A 253 -6.44 -22.69 -3.78
C PRO A 253 -5.03 -22.17 -4.12
N ASN A 254 -4.95 -21.14 -4.99
CA ASN A 254 -3.69 -20.54 -5.44
C ASN A 254 -3.18 -19.43 -4.51
N ASN A 255 -3.77 -19.24 -3.32
CA ASN A 255 -3.47 -18.12 -2.42
C ASN A 255 -1.97 -17.98 -2.09
N ARG A 256 -1.23 -19.08 -1.95
CA ARG A 256 0.22 -19.07 -1.64
C ARG A 256 1.04 -18.51 -2.80
N ALA A 257 0.76 -18.92 -4.03
CA ALA A 257 1.44 -18.41 -5.22
C ALA A 257 1.14 -16.92 -5.43
N LEU A 258 -0.12 -16.50 -5.27
CA LEU A 258 -0.55 -15.12 -5.39
C LEU A 258 0.04 -14.24 -4.28
N SER A 259 0.14 -14.75 -3.04
CA SER A 259 0.85 -14.08 -1.95
C SER A 259 2.34 -13.87 -2.24
N GLN A 260 3.01 -14.82 -2.91
CA GLN A 260 4.39 -14.63 -3.35
C GLN A 260 4.47 -13.61 -4.50
N ARG A 261 3.52 -13.61 -5.44
CA ARG A 261 3.44 -12.62 -6.52
C ARG A 261 3.33 -11.19 -5.98
N LEU A 262 2.57 -10.96 -4.92
CA LEU A 262 2.43 -9.64 -4.26
C LEU A 262 3.70 -9.15 -3.54
N LYS A 263 4.69 -10.01 -3.31
CA LYS A 263 5.99 -9.63 -2.76
C LYS A 263 6.96 -9.12 -3.83
N GLN A 264 6.66 -9.37 -5.09
CA GLN A 264 7.45 -8.95 -6.25
C GLN A 264 6.93 -7.61 -6.80
N PRO A 265 7.73 -6.87 -7.59
CA PRO A 265 7.24 -5.69 -8.30
C PRO A 265 6.05 -6.03 -9.21
N PRO A 266 5.15 -5.07 -9.48
CA PRO A 266 3.99 -5.29 -10.38
C PRO A 266 4.40 -5.75 -11.77
N LEU A 267 5.43 -5.12 -12.35
CA LEU A 267 6.07 -5.56 -13.58
C LEU A 267 7.38 -6.24 -13.22
N ASN A 268 7.61 -7.44 -13.74
CA ASN A 268 8.96 -8.01 -13.72
C ASN A 268 9.85 -7.09 -14.55
N LYS A 269 11.01 -6.71 -14.03
CA LYS A 269 12.05 -6.07 -14.85
C LYS A 269 12.38 -7.03 -15.98
N LEU A 270 12.09 -6.59 -17.22
CA LEU A 270 12.59 -7.23 -18.42
C LEU A 270 14.11 -7.18 -18.44
#